data_bf67348d929a9c79ad5fa8e1f67d4b75
#
_entry.id   bf67348d929a9c79ad5fa8e1f67d4b75
#
_cell.length_a   1.000
_cell.length_b   1.000
_cell.length_c   1.000
_cell.angle_alpha   90.00
_cell.angle_beta   90.00
_cell.angle_gamma   90.00
#
_symmetry.space_group_name_H-M   'P 1'
#
loop_
_entity.id
_entity.type
_entity.pdbx_description
1 polymer ?
#
loop_
_entity_poly.entity_id
_entity_poly.type
_entity_poly.pdbx_seq_one_letter_code
_entity_poly.pdbx_strand_id
1 'polypeptide(L)'
;MGNFYTELPNVVKSYEQSLTVIQLAQLHDNRFLFKYNEIGAYKIIMGVQDRRIIETFRQDILGSLYQYDQIHQTDLVDFLRIYLRENGSTTKISKLKFIHRNTVLYKIKKLEALLDMDLTDTFAKTNLSIALMIEDVMNQK
;
A
#
# COMPACT_ATOMS: atom_id res chain seq x y z
N MET A 1 -6.55 -13.25 19.14
CA MET A 1 -6.85 -12.77 17.78
C MET A 1 -7.01 -13.87 16.76
N GLY A 2 -6.78 -15.09 17.07
CA GLY A 2 -6.89 -16.18 16.12
C GLY A 2 -8.27 -16.78 15.95
N ASN A 3 -9.26 -16.21 16.58
CA ASN A 3 -10.58 -16.85 16.68
C ASN A 3 -11.61 -16.23 15.74
N PHE A 4 -11.18 -15.72 14.59
CA PHE A 4 -12.09 -15.17 13.59
C PHE A 4 -13.03 -16.23 13.03
N TYR A 5 -12.63 -17.46 13.06
CA TYR A 5 -13.29 -18.54 12.34
C TYR A 5 -13.71 -19.63 13.30
N THR A 6 -14.39 -19.24 14.35
CA THR A 6 -14.89 -20.18 15.34
C THR A 6 -16.11 -20.92 14.85
N GLU A 7 -16.76 -20.42 13.79
CA GLU A 7 -17.97 -21.01 13.25
C GLU A 7 -17.66 -21.81 11.99
N LEU A 8 -18.39 -22.91 11.78
CA LEU A 8 -18.19 -23.78 10.63
C LEU A 8 -18.31 -23.08 9.27
N PRO A 9 -19.29 -22.17 9.06
CA PRO A 9 -19.38 -21.50 7.75
C PRO A 9 -18.14 -20.71 7.38
N ASN A 10 -17.31 -20.37 8.34
CA ASN A 10 -16.11 -19.59 8.13
C ASN A 10 -14.88 -20.43 7.80
N VAL A 11 -14.97 -21.76 7.85
CA VAL A 11 -13.82 -22.62 7.59
C VAL A 11 -13.36 -22.49 6.14
N VAL A 12 -14.29 -22.58 5.19
CA VAL A 12 -13.95 -22.43 3.77
C VAL A 12 -13.43 -21.04 3.51
N LYS A 13 -14.05 -20.03 4.09
CA LYS A 13 -13.64 -18.65 3.94
C LYS A 13 -12.23 -18.44 4.48
N SER A 14 -11.91 -19.05 5.63
CA SER A 14 -10.57 -18.99 6.21
C SER A 14 -9.53 -19.59 5.28
N TYR A 15 -9.85 -20.72 4.65
CA TYR A 15 -8.96 -21.36 3.70
C TYR A 15 -8.67 -20.47 2.51
N GLU A 16 -9.70 -19.87 1.91
CA GLU A 16 -9.53 -18.96 0.78
C GLU A 16 -8.69 -17.77 1.15
N GLN A 17 -8.90 -17.20 2.32
CA GLN A 17 -8.12 -16.07 2.80
C GLN A 17 -6.66 -16.44 3.03
N SER A 18 -6.40 -17.66 3.50
CA SER A 18 -5.02 -18.13 3.69
C SER A 18 -4.28 -18.22 2.36
N LEU A 19 -4.95 -18.73 1.33
CA LEU A 19 -4.37 -18.79 -0.01
C LEU A 19 -4.06 -17.39 -0.53
N THR A 20 -4.97 -16.46 -0.31
CA THR A 20 -4.78 -15.08 -0.74
C THR A 20 -3.61 -14.42 -0.01
N VAL A 21 -3.46 -14.69 1.28
CA VAL A 21 -2.32 -14.17 2.04
C VAL A 21 -1.00 -14.70 1.46
N ILE A 22 -0.95 -15.97 1.10
CA ILE A 22 0.25 -16.54 0.46
C ILE A 22 0.57 -15.80 -0.84
N GLN A 23 -0.44 -15.55 -1.66
CA GLN A 23 -0.26 -14.82 -2.91
C GLN A 23 0.24 -13.40 -2.67
N LEU A 24 -0.32 -12.72 -1.68
CA LEU A 24 0.12 -11.38 -1.32
C LEU A 24 1.56 -11.37 -0.81
N ALA A 25 1.95 -12.38 -0.05
CA ALA A 25 3.33 -12.51 0.42
C ALA A 25 4.29 -12.62 -0.74
N GLN A 26 3.91 -13.33 -1.81
CA GLN A 26 4.73 -13.44 -3.01
C GLN A 26 4.86 -12.10 -3.72
N LEU A 27 3.80 -11.28 -3.72
CA LEU A 27 3.87 -9.94 -4.30
C LEU A 27 4.88 -9.06 -3.59
N HIS A 28 5.14 -9.31 -2.33
CA HIS A 28 6.10 -8.56 -1.53
C HIS A 28 7.49 -9.21 -1.54
N ASP A 29 7.93 -9.69 -2.70
CA ASP A 29 9.26 -10.27 -2.90
C ASP A 29 9.52 -11.50 -2.04
N ASN A 30 8.49 -12.33 -1.87
CA ASN A 30 8.58 -13.54 -1.06
C ASN A 30 8.95 -13.27 0.40
N ARG A 31 8.67 -12.08 0.87
CA ARG A 31 8.87 -11.78 2.28
C ARG A 31 7.74 -12.42 3.07
N PHE A 32 8.09 -13.36 3.89
CA PHE A 32 7.13 -14.07 4.71
C PHE A 32 6.72 -13.28 5.94
N LEU A 33 7.09 -12.01 5.99
CA LEU A 33 6.89 -11.18 7.16
C LEU A 33 5.73 -10.22 6.97
N PHE A 34 4.54 -10.77 6.67
CA PHE A 34 3.34 -10.00 6.88
C PHE A 34 3.15 -9.83 8.37
N LYS A 35 3.20 -8.60 8.82
CA LYS A 35 2.75 -8.33 10.17
C LYS A 35 1.26 -8.65 10.25
N TYR A 36 0.86 -9.17 11.38
CA TYR A 36 -0.51 -9.63 11.55
C TYR A 36 -1.54 -8.55 11.22
N ASN A 37 -1.27 -7.31 11.60
CA ASN A 37 -2.18 -6.19 11.33
C ASN A 37 -2.26 -5.86 9.84
N GLU A 38 -1.20 -6.07 9.08
CA GLU A 38 -1.24 -5.89 7.63
C GLU A 38 -2.15 -6.93 6.98
N ILE A 39 -2.09 -8.17 7.44
CA ILE A 39 -2.99 -9.22 6.97
C ILE A 39 -4.44 -8.83 7.24
N GLY A 40 -4.72 -8.28 8.44
CA GLY A 40 -6.06 -7.84 8.79
C GLY A 40 -6.62 -6.79 7.83
N ALA A 41 -5.80 -5.80 7.47
CA ALA A 41 -6.21 -4.76 6.54
C ALA A 41 -6.52 -5.33 5.16
N TYR A 42 -5.70 -6.24 4.66
CA TYR A 42 -5.96 -6.90 3.39
C TYR A 42 -7.27 -7.68 3.42
N LYS A 43 -7.61 -8.29 4.56
CA LYS A 43 -8.89 -9.01 4.70
C LYS A 43 -10.08 -8.08 4.48
N ILE A 44 -10.01 -6.88 5.02
CA ILE A 44 -11.07 -5.90 4.84
C ILE A 44 -11.21 -5.55 3.36
N ILE A 45 -10.10 -5.27 2.71
CA ILE A 45 -10.09 -4.91 1.29
C ILE A 45 -10.67 -6.02 0.44
N MET A 46 -10.25 -7.25 0.67
CA MET A 46 -10.73 -8.39 -0.09
C MET A 46 -12.17 -8.76 0.23
N GLY A 47 -12.67 -8.33 1.39
CA GLY A 47 -14.05 -8.53 1.77
C GLY A 47 -15.03 -7.59 1.09
N VAL A 48 -14.54 -6.56 0.40
CA VAL A 48 -15.41 -5.64 -0.34
C VAL A 48 -15.87 -6.35 -1.62
N GLN A 49 -17.16 -6.58 -1.73
CA GLN A 49 -17.73 -7.30 -2.87
C GLN A 49 -17.79 -6.45 -4.13
N ASP A 50 -18.13 -5.18 -3.97
CA ASP A 50 -18.19 -4.25 -5.10
C ASP A 50 -16.80 -3.68 -5.37
N ARG A 51 -16.16 -4.23 -6.37
CA ARG A 51 -14.81 -3.83 -6.77
C ARG A 51 -14.70 -2.36 -7.16
N ARG A 52 -15.80 -1.76 -7.57
CA ARG A 52 -15.79 -0.34 -7.95
C ARG A 52 -15.48 0.56 -6.77
N ILE A 53 -15.87 0.14 -5.57
CA ILE A 53 -15.59 0.91 -4.35
C ILE A 53 -14.09 1.01 -4.12
N ILE A 54 -13.39 -0.11 -4.16
CA ILE A 54 -11.95 -0.10 -3.91
C ILE A 54 -11.18 0.54 -5.07
N GLU A 55 -11.63 0.33 -6.29
CA GLU A 55 -10.99 0.93 -7.45
C GLU A 55 -11.13 2.46 -7.46
N THR A 56 -12.31 2.95 -7.14
CA THR A 56 -12.55 4.39 -7.03
C THR A 56 -11.72 4.99 -5.91
N PHE A 57 -11.64 4.32 -4.77
CA PHE A 57 -10.81 4.78 -3.66
C PHE A 57 -9.35 4.92 -4.10
N ARG A 58 -8.80 3.88 -4.73
CA ARG A 58 -7.42 3.91 -5.20
C ARG A 58 -7.20 5.06 -6.19
N GLN A 59 -8.09 5.21 -7.14
CA GLN A 59 -7.97 6.24 -8.17
C GLN A 59 -8.08 7.64 -7.59
N ASP A 60 -8.98 7.83 -6.64
CA ASP A 60 -9.14 9.14 -5.99
C ASP A 60 -7.88 9.52 -5.20
N ILE A 61 -7.24 8.55 -4.56
CA ILE A 61 -6.07 8.81 -3.73
C ILE A 61 -4.80 8.91 -4.58
N LEU A 62 -4.58 7.96 -5.50
CA LEU A 62 -3.30 7.83 -6.21
C LEU A 62 -3.33 8.32 -7.64
N GLY A 63 -4.50 8.70 -8.15
CA GLY A 63 -4.64 9.04 -9.58
C GLY A 63 -3.70 10.14 -10.03
N SER A 64 -3.50 11.17 -9.22
CA SER A 64 -2.59 12.25 -9.57
C SER A 64 -1.14 11.78 -9.68
N LEU A 65 -0.73 10.84 -8.84
CA LEU A 65 0.62 10.26 -8.93
C LEU A 65 0.77 9.39 -10.17
N TYR A 66 -0.22 8.58 -10.49
CA TYR A 66 -0.18 7.75 -11.69
C TYR A 66 -0.03 8.63 -12.93
N GLN A 67 -0.82 9.69 -13.00
CA GLN A 67 -0.77 10.60 -14.13
C GLN A 67 0.58 11.29 -14.23
N TYR A 68 1.09 11.79 -13.11
CA TYR A 68 2.39 12.46 -13.09
C TYR A 68 3.50 11.51 -13.51
N ASP A 69 3.52 10.29 -12.97
CA ASP A 69 4.56 9.31 -13.31
C ASP A 69 4.52 8.95 -14.79
N GLN A 70 3.33 8.84 -15.37
CA GLN A 70 3.17 8.52 -16.77
C GLN A 70 3.69 9.65 -17.66
N ILE A 71 3.35 10.89 -17.33
CA ILE A 71 3.73 12.06 -18.13
C ILE A 71 5.23 12.32 -18.04
N HIS A 72 5.79 12.24 -16.84
CA HIS A 72 7.17 12.66 -16.58
C HIS A 72 8.15 11.50 -16.49
N GLN A 73 7.69 10.26 -16.69
CA GLN A 73 8.53 9.07 -16.61
C GLN A 73 9.25 8.99 -15.28
N THR A 74 8.50 9.19 -14.20
CA THR A 74 9.01 9.16 -12.84
C THR A 74 8.50 7.92 -12.09
N ASP A 75 8.97 7.75 -10.85
CA ASP A 75 8.63 6.61 -10.00
C ASP A 75 8.06 7.04 -8.65
N LEU A 76 7.22 8.07 -8.65
CA LEU A 76 6.72 8.63 -7.39
C LEU A 76 5.82 7.66 -6.62
N VAL A 77 5.07 6.81 -7.30
CA VAL A 77 4.26 5.79 -6.60
C VAL A 77 5.17 4.83 -5.85
N ASP A 78 6.24 4.39 -6.51
CA ASP A 78 7.22 3.50 -5.88
C ASP A 78 7.93 4.21 -4.72
N PHE A 79 8.30 5.47 -4.91
CA PHE A 79 8.90 6.26 -3.86
C PHE A 79 7.97 6.39 -2.65
N LEU A 80 6.68 6.58 -2.88
CA LEU A 80 5.68 6.64 -1.81
C LEU A 80 5.65 5.34 -1.00
N ARG A 81 5.73 4.21 -1.67
CA ARG A 81 5.79 2.90 -0.99
C ARG A 81 6.98 2.83 -0.04
N ILE A 82 8.13 3.25 -0.51
CA ILE A 82 9.35 3.25 0.28
C ILE A 82 9.22 4.23 1.45
N TYR A 83 8.68 5.41 1.18
CA TYR A 83 8.45 6.42 2.22
C TYR A 83 7.63 5.87 3.37
N LEU A 84 6.52 5.21 3.05
CA LEU A 84 5.64 4.65 4.09
C LEU A 84 6.29 3.47 4.82
N ARG A 85 7.02 2.63 4.08
CA ARG A 85 7.70 1.49 4.67
C ARG A 85 8.77 1.92 5.67
N GLU A 86 9.50 2.98 5.34
CA GLU A 86 10.59 3.48 6.18
C GLU A 86 10.15 4.57 7.15
N ASN A 87 8.85 4.75 7.32
CA ASN A 87 8.26 5.74 8.23
C ASN A 87 8.79 7.15 8.00
N GLY A 88 9.05 7.50 6.74
CA GLY A 88 9.50 8.83 6.37
C GLY A 88 10.96 9.13 6.71
N SER A 89 11.75 8.14 7.06
CA SER A 89 13.15 8.35 7.43
C SER A 89 13.97 8.75 6.21
N THR A 90 14.34 10.01 6.13
CA THR A 90 15.15 10.55 5.05
C THR A 90 16.48 9.79 4.91
N THR A 91 17.12 9.47 6.02
CA THR A 91 18.38 8.75 6.04
C THR A 91 18.25 7.36 5.44
N LYS A 92 17.25 6.60 5.86
CA LYS A 92 17.03 5.25 5.35
C LYS A 92 16.65 5.26 3.87
N ILE A 93 15.79 6.18 3.46
CA ILE A 93 15.37 6.28 2.06
C ILE A 93 16.57 6.65 1.18
N SER A 94 17.38 7.60 1.61
CA SER A 94 18.58 8.00 0.90
C SER A 94 19.50 6.81 0.65
N LYS A 95 19.70 5.98 1.66
CA LYS A 95 20.56 4.79 1.52
C LYS A 95 19.95 3.75 0.60
N LEU A 96 18.64 3.50 0.73
CA LEU A 96 17.97 2.48 -0.07
C LEU A 96 17.91 2.85 -1.55
N LYS A 97 17.67 4.11 -1.86
CA LYS A 97 17.52 4.57 -3.24
C LYS A 97 18.84 5.03 -3.85
N PHE A 98 19.90 5.11 -3.06
CA PHE A 98 21.21 5.63 -3.50
C PHE A 98 21.09 7.05 -4.07
N ILE A 99 20.32 7.90 -3.40
CA ILE A 99 20.13 9.30 -3.79
C ILE A 99 20.49 10.21 -2.63
N HIS A 100 20.81 11.45 -2.97
CA HIS A 100 21.15 12.45 -1.98
C HIS A 100 19.94 12.81 -1.11
N ARG A 101 20.21 13.16 0.15
CA ARG A 101 19.17 13.55 1.09
C ARG A 101 18.27 14.67 0.54
N ASN A 102 18.88 15.67 -0.12
CA ASN A 102 18.10 16.77 -0.68
C ASN A 102 17.13 16.30 -1.75
N THR A 103 17.50 15.29 -2.52
CA THR A 103 16.62 14.67 -3.50
C THR A 103 15.44 13.97 -2.83
N VAL A 104 15.70 13.31 -1.70
CA VAL A 104 14.63 12.69 -0.92
C VAL A 104 13.64 13.75 -0.44
N LEU A 105 14.15 14.83 0.12
CA LEU A 105 13.30 15.92 0.61
C LEU A 105 12.48 16.55 -0.52
N TYR A 106 13.10 16.75 -1.69
CA TYR A 106 12.40 17.27 -2.85
C TYR A 106 11.25 16.34 -3.26
N LYS A 107 11.50 15.02 -3.31
CA LYS A 107 10.48 14.06 -3.70
C LYS A 107 9.34 14.01 -2.67
N ILE A 108 9.65 14.13 -1.40
CA ILE A 108 8.62 14.17 -0.35
C ILE A 108 7.70 15.36 -0.56
N LYS A 109 8.28 16.55 -0.79
CA LYS A 109 7.50 17.76 -1.04
C LYS A 109 6.67 17.63 -2.32
N LYS A 110 7.24 16.99 -3.33
CA LYS A 110 6.52 16.75 -4.58
C LYS A 110 5.31 15.85 -4.35
N LEU A 111 5.48 14.80 -3.56
CA LEU A 111 4.36 13.94 -3.19
C LEU A 111 3.27 14.72 -2.47
N GLU A 112 3.65 15.52 -1.49
CA GLU A 112 2.68 16.31 -0.73
C GLU A 112 1.91 17.27 -1.63
N ALA A 113 2.59 17.88 -2.57
CA ALA A 113 1.95 18.81 -3.50
C ALA A 113 0.97 18.08 -4.42
N LEU A 114 1.37 16.95 -4.97
CA LEU A 114 0.54 16.19 -5.91
C LEU A 114 -0.65 15.53 -5.22
N LEU A 115 -0.45 15.04 -4.01
CA LEU A 115 -1.49 14.39 -3.24
C LEU A 115 -2.37 15.37 -2.47
N ASP A 116 -1.90 16.61 -2.32
CA ASP A 116 -2.56 17.62 -1.48
C ASP A 116 -2.78 17.10 -0.07
N MET A 117 -1.74 16.50 0.49
CA MET A 117 -1.78 15.89 1.82
C MET A 117 -0.50 16.20 2.57
N ASP A 118 -0.62 16.22 3.90
CA ASP A 118 0.53 16.25 4.80
C ASP A 118 0.91 14.80 5.10
N LEU A 119 2.07 14.38 4.64
CA LEU A 119 2.52 13.00 4.81
C LEU A 119 2.88 12.65 6.25
N THR A 120 2.92 13.62 7.15
CA THR A 120 3.11 13.34 8.58
C THR A 120 1.78 13.06 9.28
N ASP A 121 0.67 13.35 8.64
CA ASP A 121 -0.65 13.13 9.20
C ASP A 121 -0.99 11.64 9.17
N THR A 122 -1.43 11.12 10.31
CA THR A 122 -1.73 9.68 10.45
C THR A 122 -2.86 9.25 9.53
N PHE A 123 -3.90 10.07 9.41
CA PHE A 123 -5.04 9.72 8.56
C PHE A 123 -4.64 9.68 7.08
N ALA A 124 -3.82 10.64 6.66
CA ALA A 124 -3.30 10.66 5.29
C ALA A 124 -2.47 9.40 5.01
N LYS A 125 -1.56 9.05 5.91
CA LYS A 125 -0.76 7.83 5.77
C LYS A 125 -1.63 6.58 5.69
N THR A 126 -2.68 6.52 6.49
CA THR A 126 -3.60 5.39 6.49
C THR A 126 -4.27 5.26 5.13
N ASN A 127 -4.80 6.35 4.61
CA ASN A 127 -5.46 6.34 3.30
C ASN A 127 -4.50 5.95 2.18
N LEU A 128 -3.28 6.47 2.21
CA LEU A 128 -2.28 6.12 1.22
C LEU A 128 -1.89 4.65 1.30
N SER A 129 -1.74 4.14 2.51
CA SER A 129 -1.41 2.73 2.73
C SER A 129 -2.52 1.82 2.19
N ILE A 130 -3.77 2.16 2.46
CA ILE A 130 -4.91 1.39 1.96
C ILE A 130 -4.95 1.42 0.43
N ALA A 131 -4.75 2.60 -0.17
CA ALA A 131 -4.74 2.71 -1.63
C ALA A 131 -3.66 1.85 -2.27
N LEU A 132 -2.47 1.82 -1.68
CA LEU A 132 -1.37 0.98 -2.18
C LEU A 132 -1.67 -0.51 -1.98
N MET A 133 -2.31 -0.87 -0.88
CA MET A 133 -2.73 -2.25 -0.66
C MET A 133 -3.76 -2.69 -1.69
N ILE A 134 -4.69 -1.81 -2.04
CA ILE A 134 -5.66 -2.06 -3.11
C ILE A 134 -4.94 -2.27 -4.44
N GLU A 135 -3.94 -1.44 -4.73
CA GLU A 135 -3.14 -1.62 -5.94
C GLU A 135 -2.52 -3.01 -6.01
N ASP A 136 -1.95 -3.46 -4.90
CA ASP A 136 -1.35 -4.79 -4.83
C ASP A 136 -2.37 -5.89 -5.11
N VAL A 137 -3.55 -5.77 -4.52
CA VAL A 137 -4.63 -6.75 -4.71
C VAL A 137 -5.11 -6.75 -6.16
N MET A 138 -5.29 -5.57 -6.75
CA MET A 138 -5.82 -5.47 -8.11
C MET A 138 -4.82 -5.85 -9.18
N ASN A 139 -3.53 -5.71 -8.92
CA ASN A 139 -2.49 -6.11 -9.86
C ASN A 139 -2.18 -7.60 -9.78
N GLN A 140 -2.78 -8.30 -8.87
CA GLN A 140 -2.62 -9.74 -8.73
C GLN A 140 -3.38 -10.45 -9.85
N LYS A 141 -2.70 -11.34 -10.55
CA LYS A 141 -3.31 -12.12 -11.62
C LYS A 141 -3.27 -13.60 -11.31
#